data_ebe4e2e8fe1ac9eb5fafcd0cf1f0e849
#
_entry.id   ebe4e2e8fe1ac9eb5fafcd0cf1f0e849
#
_cell.length_a   1.000
_cell.length_b   1.000
_cell.length_c   1.000
_cell.angle_alpha   90.00
_cell.angle_beta   90.00
_cell.angle_gamma   90.00
#
_symmetry.space_group_name_H-M   'P 1'
#
loop_
_entity.id
_entity.type
_entity.pdbx_description
1 polymer ?
#
loop_
_entity_poly.entity_id
_entity_poly.type
_entity_poly.pdbx_seq_one_letter_code
_entity_poly.pdbx_strand_id
1 'polypeptide(L)'
;MSAQKDTKSEILDLAENLLLDRGFNGFSYANISSVLKMKNAAVHYYFPTKAALGVAIIQRARDRFASWTQNQRMVAKPPAEKLESFFHQYLRFLEAGQQVCLGGALETDFKTLPPEMQVETQKFASDILVWMEGVIEEGREKQIFSFPGEARDQAIVILSSLQGALQMTRAAGASCLHVAMAQIRRLTHGG
;
A
#
# COMPACT_ATOMS: atom_id res chain seq x y z
N MET A 1 -21.53 21.99 -6.07
CA MET A 1 -20.14 21.47 -6.11
C MET A 1 -19.89 20.29 -5.17
N SER A 2 -20.71 20.02 -4.15
CA SER A 2 -20.57 18.92 -3.17
C SER A 2 -20.81 17.53 -3.76
N ALA A 3 -21.91 17.29 -4.48
CA ALA A 3 -22.31 15.97 -5.01
C ALA A 3 -21.32 15.37 -6.04
N GLN A 4 -20.69 16.20 -6.85
CA GLN A 4 -19.77 15.72 -7.89
C GLN A 4 -18.41 15.26 -7.34
N LYS A 5 -17.96 15.87 -6.22
CA LYS A 5 -16.75 15.46 -5.50
C LYS A 5 -16.98 14.14 -4.77
N ASP A 6 -18.18 13.91 -4.29
CA ASP A 6 -18.61 12.69 -3.60
C ASP A 6 -18.62 11.49 -4.56
N THR A 7 -19.29 11.59 -5.70
CA THR A 7 -19.39 10.52 -6.71
C THR A 7 -18.02 10.06 -7.25
N LYS A 8 -17.10 11.00 -7.51
CA LYS A 8 -15.74 10.63 -7.95
C LYS A 8 -15.01 9.83 -6.87
N SER A 9 -15.17 10.21 -5.61
CA SER A 9 -14.57 9.51 -4.48
C SER A 9 -15.18 8.11 -4.32
N GLU A 10 -16.50 7.98 -4.41
CA GLU A 10 -17.21 6.69 -4.33
C GLU A 10 -16.75 5.71 -5.43
N ILE A 11 -16.56 6.20 -6.66
CA ILE A 11 -16.01 5.40 -7.77
C ILE A 11 -14.60 4.92 -7.42
N LEU A 12 -13.73 5.82 -6.93
CA LEU A 12 -12.35 5.48 -6.56
C LEU A 12 -12.30 4.47 -5.40
N ASP A 13 -13.14 4.64 -4.38
CA ASP A 13 -13.18 3.76 -3.21
C ASP A 13 -13.59 2.34 -3.62
N LEU A 14 -14.66 2.23 -4.40
CA LEU A 14 -15.13 0.94 -4.89
C LEU A 14 -14.11 0.29 -5.85
N ALA A 15 -13.51 1.07 -6.74
CA ALA A 15 -12.52 0.56 -7.70
C ALA A 15 -11.24 0.08 -6.98
N GLU A 16 -10.79 0.78 -5.94
CA GLU A 16 -9.67 0.33 -5.10
C GLU A 16 -9.98 -1.00 -4.41
N ASN A 17 -11.18 -1.14 -3.83
CA ASN A 17 -11.61 -2.40 -3.22
C ASN A 17 -11.68 -3.55 -4.24
N LEU A 18 -12.21 -3.32 -5.44
CA LEU A 18 -12.26 -4.32 -6.50
C LEU A 18 -10.85 -4.71 -6.98
N LEU A 19 -9.92 -3.76 -7.04
CA LEU A 19 -8.52 -4.02 -7.38
C LEU A 19 -7.86 -4.91 -6.30
N LEU A 20 -8.08 -4.62 -5.03
CA LEU A 20 -7.54 -5.42 -3.92
C LEU A 20 -8.13 -6.84 -3.87
N ASP A 21 -9.41 -6.99 -4.22
CA ASP A 21 -10.12 -8.28 -4.20
C ASP A 21 -9.75 -9.18 -5.40
N ARG A 22 -9.66 -8.60 -6.61
CA ARG A 22 -9.63 -9.35 -7.89
C ARG A 22 -8.45 -9.02 -8.80
N GLY A 23 -7.57 -8.10 -8.42
CA GLY A 23 -6.56 -7.54 -9.28
C GLY A 23 -7.12 -6.53 -10.28
N PHE A 24 -6.22 -5.78 -10.93
CA PHE A 24 -6.64 -4.75 -11.90
C PHE A 24 -7.43 -5.34 -13.06
N ASN A 25 -7.05 -6.50 -13.56
CA ASN A 25 -7.70 -7.14 -14.70
C ASN A 25 -9.03 -7.83 -14.35
N GLY A 26 -9.30 -8.08 -13.05
CA GLY A 26 -10.45 -8.84 -12.56
C GLY A 26 -11.76 -8.05 -12.43
N PHE A 27 -11.81 -6.76 -12.77
CA PHE A 27 -13.03 -5.95 -12.73
C PHE A 27 -13.18 -5.04 -13.95
N SER A 28 -14.39 -4.51 -14.14
CA SER A 28 -14.75 -3.60 -15.21
C SER A 28 -15.62 -2.44 -14.71
N TYR A 29 -15.87 -1.45 -15.54
CA TYR A 29 -16.80 -0.36 -15.22
C TYR A 29 -18.24 -0.86 -14.94
N ALA A 30 -18.64 -1.97 -15.57
CA ALA A 30 -19.93 -2.58 -15.25
C ALA A 30 -20.04 -3.05 -13.81
N ASN A 31 -18.95 -3.53 -13.21
CA ASN A 31 -18.94 -3.89 -11.79
C ASN A 31 -19.13 -2.65 -10.89
N ILE A 32 -18.47 -1.54 -11.24
CA ILE A 32 -18.60 -0.28 -10.50
C ILE A 32 -20.02 0.29 -10.64
N SER A 33 -20.50 0.43 -11.88
CA SER A 33 -21.80 1.04 -12.16
C SER A 33 -22.97 0.25 -11.56
N SER A 34 -22.87 -1.08 -11.54
CA SER A 34 -23.86 -1.97 -10.93
C SER A 34 -23.97 -1.74 -9.41
N VAL A 35 -22.85 -1.67 -8.71
CA VAL A 35 -22.82 -1.47 -7.25
C VAL A 35 -23.27 -0.06 -6.88
N LEU A 36 -22.79 0.97 -7.58
CA LEU A 36 -23.15 2.37 -7.32
C LEU A 36 -24.50 2.78 -7.93
N LYS A 37 -25.21 1.85 -8.60
CA LYS A 37 -26.51 2.08 -9.23
C LYS A 37 -26.50 3.28 -10.19
N MET A 38 -25.42 3.42 -10.97
CA MET A 38 -25.26 4.49 -11.95
C MET A 38 -25.08 3.91 -13.37
N LYS A 39 -25.20 4.75 -14.39
CA LYS A 39 -24.92 4.35 -15.78
C LYS A 39 -23.40 4.25 -16.02
N ASN A 40 -22.95 3.30 -16.85
CA ASN A 40 -21.53 3.21 -17.25
C ASN A 40 -20.99 4.53 -17.81
N ALA A 41 -21.80 5.28 -18.54
CA ALA A 41 -21.45 6.60 -19.05
C ALA A 41 -21.04 7.60 -17.95
N ALA A 42 -21.64 7.48 -16.76
CA ALA A 42 -21.26 8.33 -15.62
C ALA A 42 -19.85 7.97 -15.12
N VAL A 43 -19.47 6.69 -15.07
CA VAL A 43 -18.11 6.28 -14.71
C VAL A 43 -17.10 6.78 -15.76
N HIS A 44 -17.41 6.65 -17.05
CA HIS A 44 -16.58 7.16 -18.14
C HIS A 44 -16.43 8.69 -18.13
N TYR A 45 -17.44 9.42 -17.65
CA TYR A 45 -17.34 10.87 -17.48
C TYR A 45 -16.24 11.29 -16.49
N TYR A 46 -16.11 10.55 -15.37
CA TYR A 46 -15.07 10.82 -14.37
C TYR A 46 -13.71 10.23 -14.73
N PHE A 47 -13.72 9.05 -15.37
CA PHE A 47 -12.53 8.29 -15.75
C PHE A 47 -12.69 7.75 -17.18
N PRO A 48 -12.18 8.47 -18.19
CA PRO A 48 -12.37 8.11 -19.60
C PRO A 48 -11.88 6.71 -19.95
N THR A 49 -10.84 6.22 -19.29
CA THR A 49 -10.28 4.87 -19.45
C THR A 49 -10.09 4.19 -18.10
N LYS A 50 -10.10 2.86 -18.11
CA LYS A 50 -9.80 2.08 -16.90
C LYS A 50 -8.37 2.31 -16.42
N ALA A 51 -7.43 2.57 -17.35
CA ALA A 51 -6.06 2.98 -17.01
C ALA A 51 -6.03 4.31 -16.26
N ALA A 52 -6.80 5.33 -16.70
CA ALA A 52 -6.92 6.59 -15.98
C ALA A 52 -7.50 6.42 -14.57
N LEU A 53 -8.47 5.51 -14.39
CA LEU A 53 -8.98 5.13 -13.07
C LEU A 53 -7.90 4.49 -12.22
N GLY A 54 -7.13 3.54 -12.77
CA GLY A 54 -6.03 2.89 -12.08
C GLY A 54 -4.93 3.86 -11.65
N VAL A 55 -4.52 4.77 -12.53
CA VAL A 55 -3.56 5.85 -12.21
C VAL A 55 -4.09 6.70 -11.06
N ALA A 56 -5.38 7.09 -11.09
CA ALA A 56 -5.96 7.91 -10.02
C ALA A 56 -6.02 7.18 -8.66
N ILE A 57 -6.24 5.85 -8.65
CA ILE A 57 -6.15 5.02 -7.43
C ILE A 57 -4.74 5.09 -6.86
N ILE A 58 -3.72 4.88 -7.70
CA ILE A 58 -2.32 4.85 -7.27
C ILE A 58 -1.89 6.23 -6.75
N GLN A 59 -2.22 7.30 -7.48
CA GLN A 59 -1.90 8.68 -7.07
C GLN A 59 -2.54 9.01 -5.73
N ARG A 60 -3.82 8.66 -5.53
CA ARG A 60 -4.50 8.84 -4.24
C ARG A 60 -3.83 8.08 -3.10
N ALA A 61 -3.35 6.86 -3.36
CA ALA A 61 -2.60 6.08 -2.37
C ALA A 61 -1.26 6.75 -2.02
N ARG A 62 -0.54 7.27 -3.01
CA ARG A 62 0.70 8.03 -2.83
C ARG A 62 0.46 9.30 -1.99
N ASP A 63 -0.60 10.05 -2.30
CA ASP A 63 -0.96 11.25 -1.55
C ASP A 63 -1.31 10.92 -0.08
N ARG A 64 -2.04 9.82 0.15
CA ARG A 64 -2.33 9.33 1.51
C ARG A 64 -1.04 8.94 2.24
N PHE A 65 -0.14 8.23 1.57
CA PHE A 65 1.14 7.83 2.14
C PHE A 65 2.01 9.04 2.46
N ALA A 66 2.16 9.98 1.53
CA ALA A 66 2.89 11.23 1.75
C ALA A 66 2.30 12.05 2.91
N SER A 67 0.97 12.21 2.95
CA SER A 67 0.30 12.91 4.05
C SER A 67 0.53 12.23 5.41
N TRP A 68 0.56 10.90 5.43
CA TRP A 68 0.81 10.13 6.65
C TRP A 68 2.25 10.24 7.10
N THR A 69 3.23 10.12 6.20
CA THR A 69 4.67 10.18 6.54
C THR A 69 5.13 11.58 6.90
N GLN A 70 4.55 12.63 6.29
CA GLN A 70 4.89 14.03 6.53
C GLN A 70 4.09 14.67 7.68
N ASN A 71 3.15 13.95 8.28
CA ASN A 71 2.41 14.43 9.44
C ASN A 71 3.39 14.72 10.60
N GLN A 72 3.25 15.89 11.22
CA GLN A 72 4.15 16.32 12.31
C GLN A 72 4.28 15.28 13.43
N ARG A 73 3.19 14.57 13.76
CA ARG A 73 3.21 13.51 14.78
C ARG A 73 4.04 12.30 14.33
N MET A 74 4.03 11.98 13.03
CA MET A 74 4.84 10.90 12.47
C MET A 74 6.31 11.29 12.41
N VAL A 75 6.61 12.50 11.93
CA VAL A 75 7.99 13.02 11.83
C VAL A 75 8.66 13.06 13.22
N ALA A 76 7.92 13.45 14.25
CA ALA A 76 8.43 13.55 15.62
C ALA A 76 8.65 12.20 16.33
N LYS A 77 8.15 11.07 15.78
CA LYS A 77 8.31 9.76 16.39
C LYS A 77 9.76 9.27 16.34
N PRO A 78 10.22 8.54 17.37
CA PRO A 78 11.44 7.75 17.28
C PRO A 78 11.35 6.69 16.16
N PRO A 79 12.48 6.26 15.56
CA PRO A 79 12.49 5.25 14.48
C PRO A 79 11.74 3.97 14.81
N ALA A 80 11.86 3.44 16.04
CA ALA A 80 11.13 2.26 16.45
C ALA A 80 9.61 2.47 16.41
N GLU A 81 9.11 3.63 16.82
CA GLU A 81 7.68 3.94 16.75
C GLU A 81 7.21 4.22 15.33
N LYS A 82 8.06 4.74 14.44
CA LYS A 82 7.77 4.86 13.01
C LYS A 82 7.57 3.48 12.39
N LEU A 83 8.48 2.54 12.66
CA LEU A 83 8.39 1.15 12.22
C LEU A 83 7.11 0.46 12.74
N GLU A 84 6.82 0.59 14.03
CA GLU A 84 5.59 0.06 14.63
C GLU A 84 4.33 0.68 14.01
N SER A 85 4.35 1.98 13.72
CA SER A 85 3.24 2.65 13.04
C SER A 85 3.03 2.12 11.63
N PHE A 86 4.09 1.71 10.93
CA PHE A 86 4.00 1.06 9.64
C PHE A 86 3.42 -0.37 9.76
N PHE A 87 3.84 -1.14 10.77
CA PHE A 87 3.24 -2.44 11.08
C PHE A 87 1.74 -2.36 11.32
N HIS A 88 1.28 -1.33 12.04
CA HIS A 88 -0.15 -1.10 12.27
C HIS A 88 -0.95 -0.89 10.98
N GLN A 89 -0.35 -0.38 9.88
CA GLN A 89 -1.07 -0.33 8.60
C GLN A 89 -1.38 -1.74 8.08
N TYR A 90 -0.43 -2.67 8.20
CA TYR A 90 -0.62 -4.06 7.78
C TYR A 90 -1.63 -4.80 8.66
N LEU A 91 -1.63 -4.55 9.97
CA LEU A 91 -2.65 -5.11 10.88
C LEU A 91 -4.05 -4.61 10.52
N ARG A 92 -4.19 -3.31 10.18
CA ARG A 92 -5.48 -2.77 9.71
C ARG A 92 -5.94 -3.39 8.40
N PHE A 93 -5.05 -3.71 7.48
CA PHE A 93 -5.43 -4.46 6.28
C PHE A 93 -5.99 -5.84 6.65
N LEU A 94 -5.32 -6.54 7.56
CA LEU A 94 -5.78 -7.85 8.03
C LEU A 94 -7.16 -7.77 8.73
N GLU A 95 -7.34 -6.81 9.63
CA GLU A 95 -8.60 -6.57 10.35
C GLU A 95 -9.75 -6.20 9.41
N ALA A 96 -9.47 -5.46 8.34
CA ALA A 96 -10.43 -5.12 7.29
C ALA A 96 -10.73 -6.29 6.33
N GLY A 97 -10.15 -7.47 6.56
CA GLY A 97 -10.26 -8.63 5.65
C GLY A 97 -9.46 -8.48 4.35
N GLN A 98 -8.64 -7.45 4.24
CA GLN A 98 -7.75 -7.22 3.11
C GLN A 98 -6.45 -8.00 3.32
N GLN A 99 -6.26 -9.06 2.56
CA GLN A 99 -5.10 -9.93 2.66
C GLN A 99 -4.03 -9.61 1.61
N VAL A 100 -4.07 -8.40 1.07
CA VAL A 100 -3.08 -7.82 0.16
C VAL A 100 -3.08 -6.31 0.32
N CYS A 101 -1.90 -5.69 0.32
CA CYS A 101 -1.79 -4.23 0.23
C CYS A 101 -1.83 -3.79 -1.24
N LEU A 102 -2.15 -2.53 -1.50
CA LEU A 102 -2.25 -2.01 -2.85
C LEU A 102 -0.93 -2.19 -3.63
N GLY A 103 0.23 -1.94 -3.01
CA GLY A 103 1.54 -2.19 -3.62
C GLY A 103 1.67 -3.65 -4.08
N GLY A 104 1.43 -4.61 -3.19
CA GLY A 104 1.52 -6.03 -3.52
C GLY A 104 0.55 -6.49 -4.62
N ALA A 105 -0.68 -5.94 -4.67
CA ALA A 105 -1.62 -6.23 -5.75
C ALA A 105 -1.13 -5.70 -7.11
N LEU A 106 -0.63 -4.46 -7.13
CA LEU A 106 -0.11 -3.83 -8.35
C LEU A 106 1.19 -4.50 -8.85
N GLU A 107 2.08 -4.89 -7.94
CA GLU A 107 3.33 -5.58 -8.26
C GLU A 107 3.07 -6.98 -8.82
N THR A 108 2.05 -7.68 -8.32
CA THR A 108 1.64 -8.98 -8.88
C THR A 108 1.15 -8.85 -10.32
N ASP A 109 0.36 -7.82 -10.61
CA ASP A 109 -0.20 -7.58 -11.95
C ASP A 109 0.74 -6.78 -12.87
N PHE A 110 1.93 -6.35 -12.40
CA PHE A 110 2.76 -5.31 -12.99
C PHE A 110 2.96 -5.44 -14.50
N LYS A 111 3.28 -6.64 -14.99
CA LYS A 111 3.53 -6.87 -16.42
C LYS A 111 2.29 -6.72 -17.30
N THR A 112 1.11 -6.82 -16.73
CA THR A 112 -0.18 -6.71 -17.45
C THR A 112 -0.85 -5.35 -17.25
N LEU A 113 -0.29 -4.50 -16.38
CA LEU A 113 -0.79 -3.14 -16.18
C LEU A 113 -0.52 -2.27 -17.42
N PRO A 114 -1.39 -1.31 -17.76
CA PRO A 114 -1.11 -0.26 -18.74
C PRO A 114 0.20 0.50 -18.39
N PRO A 115 0.98 0.96 -19.39
CA PRO A 115 2.28 1.60 -19.18
C PRO A 115 2.23 2.79 -18.18
N GLU A 116 1.20 3.62 -18.25
CA GLU A 116 1.00 4.74 -17.34
C GLU A 116 0.78 4.30 -15.89
N MET A 117 0.13 3.16 -15.66
CA MET A 117 -0.02 2.57 -14.34
C MET A 117 1.29 1.95 -13.84
N GLN A 118 2.08 1.33 -14.73
CA GLN A 118 3.41 0.80 -14.37
C GLN A 118 4.30 1.92 -13.83
N VAL A 119 4.32 3.08 -14.49
CA VAL A 119 5.09 4.25 -14.05
C VAL A 119 4.64 4.72 -12.66
N GLU A 120 3.33 4.84 -12.42
CA GLU A 120 2.84 5.28 -11.11
C GLU A 120 3.07 4.21 -10.02
N THR A 121 2.99 2.91 -10.36
CA THR A 121 3.32 1.81 -9.44
C THR A 121 4.79 1.87 -9.02
N GLN A 122 5.72 2.10 -9.96
CA GLN A 122 7.13 2.26 -9.66
C GLN A 122 7.40 3.43 -8.72
N LYS A 123 6.73 4.57 -8.96
CA LYS A 123 6.83 5.73 -8.05
C LYS A 123 6.31 5.40 -6.66
N PHE A 124 5.18 4.71 -6.55
CA PHE A 124 4.60 4.32 -5.27
C PHE A 124 5.51 3.37 -4.49
N ALA A 125 6.05 2.34 -5.15
CA ALA A 125 7.02 1.44 -4.55
C ALA A 125 8.29 2.19 -4.08
N SER A 126 8.79 3.13 -4.90
CA SER A 126 9.94 3.97 -4.55
C SER A 126 9.65 4.87 -3.34
N ASP A 127 8.48 5.51 -3.27
CA ASP A 127 8.10 6.38 -2.14
C ASP A 127 8.12 5.60 -0.81
N ILE A 128 7.60 4.37 -0.81
CA ILE A 128 7.56 3.51 0.38
C ILE A 128 8.97 3.05 0.75
N LEU A 129 9.77 2.61 -0.24
CA LEU A 129 11.13 2.11 -0.02
C LEU A 129 12.03 3.21 0.54
N VAL A 130 12.02 4.41 -0.05
CA VAL A 130 12.83 5.55 0.40
C VAL A 130 12.46 5.97 1.81
N TRP A 131 11.16 6.00 2.13
CA TRP A 131 10.74 6.32 3.49
C TRP A 131 11.20 5.26 4.51
N MET A 132 11.06 3.98 4.20
CA MET A 132 11.49 2.90 5.09
C MET A 132 13.01 2.91 5.27
N GLU A 133 13.78 3.07 4.18
CA GLU A 133 15.24 3.24 4.22
C GLU A 133 15.64 4.36 5.19
N GLY A 134 14.98 5.52 5.11
CA GLY A 134 15.22 6.65 6.02
C GLY A 134 14.91 6.33 7.49
N VAL A 135 13.85 5.58 7.76
CA VAL A 135 13.51 5.13 9.13
C VAL A 135 14.57 4.18 9.68
N ILE A 136 15.04 3.23 8.86
CA ILE A 136 16.05 2.25 9.26
C ILE A 136 17.40 2.92 9.46
N GLU A 137 17.81 3.85 8.58
CA GLU A 137 19.05 4.61 8.72
C GLU A 137 19.03 5.49 9.97
N GLU A 138 17.95 6.25 10.19
CA GLU A 138 17.79 7.05 11.40
C GLU A 138 17.90 6.18 12.68
N GLY A 139 17.32 4.97 12.62
CA GLY A 139 17.40 4.03 13.75
C GLY A 139 18.83 3.52 14.00
N ARG A 140 19.60 3.27 12.94
CA ARG A 140 21.01 2.88 13.02
C ARG A 140 21.87 4.01 13.60
N GLU A 141 21.73 5.23 13.07
CA GLU A 141 22.48 6.40 13.55
C GLU A 141 22.23 6.69 15.03
N LYS A 142 21.00 6.49 15.48
CA LYS A 142 20.61 6.66 16.89
C LYS A 142 20.90 5.43 17.75
N GLN A 143 21.53 4.40 17.20
CA GLN A 143 21.84 3.15 17.92
C GLN A 143 20.58 2.43 18.49
N ILE A 144 19.41 2.68 17.89
CA ILE A 144 18.14 2.01 18.20
C ILE A 144 18.04 0.68 17.45
N PHE A 145 18.52 0.65 16.19
CA PHE A 145 18.58 -0.55 15.37
C PHE A 145 20.02 -1.00 15.17
N SER A 146 20.22 -2.33 15.18
CA SER A 146 21.49 -2.97 14.88
C SER A 146 21.26 -4.09 13.87
N PHE A 147 21.87 -3.98 12.69
CA PHE A 147 21.77 -4.94 11.58
C PHE A 147 22.99 -4.86 10.68
N PRO A 148 23.38 -5.95 10.00
CA PRO A 148 24.45 -5.95 9.04
C PRO A 148 23.98 -5.34 7.70
N GLY A 149 24.92 -4.79 6.93
CA GLY A 149 24.67 -4.28 5.57
C GLY A 149 24.06 -2.88 5.53
N GLU A 150 23.52 -2.52 4.39
CA GLU A 150 22.97 -1.21 4.13
C GLU A 150 21.51 -1.08 4.62
N ALA A 151 21.11 0.13 5.01
CA ALA A 151 19.73 0.40 5.46
C ALA A 151 18.70 0.10 4.35
N ARG A 152 19.07 0.35 3.10
CA ARG A 152 18.24 0.04 1.94
C ARG A 152 17.96 -1.45 1.80
N ASP A 153 18.98 -2.30 2.00
CA ASP A 153 18.83 -3.76 1.90
C ASP A 153 17.90 -4.27 3.01
N GLN A 154 18.07 -3.74 4.22
CA GLN A 154 17.19 -4.05 5.34
C GLN A 154 15.75 -3.58 5.10
N ALA A 155 15.57 -2.40 4.50
CA ALA A 155 14.24 -1.90 4.12
C ALA A 155 13.55 -2.82 3.10
N ILE A 156 14.29 -3.32 2.10
CA ILE A 156 13.77 -4.30 1.12
C ILE A 156 13.33 -5.58 1.83
N VAL A 157 14.13 -6.12 2.74
CA VAL A 157 13.79 -7.33 3.51
C VAL A 157 12.52 -7.11 4.33
N ILE A 158 12.39 -5.99 5.02
CA ILE A 158 11.23 -5.64 5.83
C ILE A 158 9.96 -5.56 4.95
N LEU A 159 10.02 -4.80 3.86
CA LEU A 159 8.86 -4.60 2.98
C LEU A 159 8.44 -5.91 2.32
N SER A 160 9.39 -6.69 1.79
CA SER A 160 9.11 -8.00 1.18
C SER A 160 8.52 -8.99 2.18
N SER A 161 9.03 -9.01 3.42
CA SER A 161 8.52 -9.87 4.48
C SER A 161 7.09 -9.51 4.87
N LEU A 162 6.77 -8.23 5.02
CA LEU A 162 5.42 -7.77 5.38
C LEU A 162 4.41 -8.04 4.26
N GLN A 163 4.78 -7.74 3.01
CA GLN A 163 3.90 -7.99 1.85
C GLN A 163 3.65 -9.50 1.67
N GLY A 164 4.70 -10.30 1.70
CA GLY A 164 4.60 -11.76 1.58
C GLY A 164 3.80 -12.38 2.74
N ALA A 165 4.07 -11.96 3.98
CA ALA A 165 3.37 -12.45 5.15
C ALA A 165 1.87 -12.09 5.12
N LEU A 166 1.50 -10.86 4.69
CA LEU A 166 0.11 -10.48 4.52
C LEU A 166 -0.59 -11.37 3.46
N GLN A 167 0.04 -11.64 2.33
CA GLN A 167 -0.51 -12.55 1.32
C GLN A 167 -0.63 -13.99 1.82
N MET A 168 0.36 -14.47 2.59
CA MET A 168 0.32 -15.81 3.19
C MET A 168 -0.87 -16.00 4.15
N THR A 169 -1.40 -14.92 4.73
CA THR A 169 -2.59 -15.04 5.60
C THR A 169 -3.80 -15.65 4.90
N ARG A 170 -3.87 -15.57 3.56
CA ARG A 170 -4.94 -16.16 2.73
C ARG A 170 -4.97 -17.71 2.83
N ALA A 171 -3.81 -18.33 2.92
CA ALA A 171 -3.70 -19.78 2.88
C ALA A 171 -3.22 -20.38 4.21
N ALA A 172 -2.41 -19.66 4.97
CA ALA A 172 -1.75 -20.17 6.17
C ALA A 172 -2.22 -19.51 7.48
N GLY A 173 -3.15 -18.55 7.40
CA GLY A 173 -3.78 -17.92 8.56
C GLY A 173 -3.06 -16.67 9.07
N ALA A 174 -3.75 -15.91 9.91
CA ALA A 174 -3.35 -14.57 10.38
C ALA A 174 -2.00 -14.54 11.13
N SER A 175 -1.59 -15.66 11.73
CA SER A 175 -0.33 -15.76 12.47
C SER A 175 0.91 -15.44 11.63
N CYS A 176 0.88 -15.65 10.30
CA CYS A 176 2.00 -15.37 9.41
C CYS A 176 2.47 -13.92 9.52
N LEU A 177 1.55 -12.97 9.53
CA LEU A 177 1.88 -11.54 9.64
C LEU A 177 2.49 -11.21 11.01
N HIS A 178 1.92 -11.74 12.09
CA HIS A 178 2.45 -11.52 13.44
C HIS A 178 3.86 -12.10 13.62
N VAL A 179 4.11 -13.29 13.06
CA VAL A 179 5.44 -13.92 13.08
C VAL A 179 6.46 -13.08 12.31
N ALA A 180 6.10 -12.60 11.10
CA ALA A 180 6.98 -11.75 10.31
C ALA A 180 7.36 -10.47 11.07
N MET A 181 6.37 -9.77 11.65
CA MET A 181 6.61 -8.57 12.46
C MET A 181 7.51 -8.86 13.66
N ALA A 182 7.28 -9.98 14.37
CA ALA A 182 8.11 -10.37 15.50
C ALA A 182 9.56 -10.66 15.07
N GLN A 183 9.78 -11.30 13.93
CA GLN A 183 11.12 -11.55 13.39
C GLN A 183 11.81 -10.25 12.94
N ILE A 184 11.09 -9.35 12.27
CA ILE A 184 11.64 -8.05 11.87
C ILE A 184 12.11 -7.27 13.10
N ARG A 185 11.34 -7.24 14.20
CA ARG A 185 11.76 -6.59 15.45
C ARG A 185 13.06 -7.17 15.99
N ARG A 186 13.25 -8.49 15.93
CA ARG A 186 14.50 -9.13 16.37
C ARG A 186 15.67 -8.75 15.48
N LEU A 187 15.47 -8.72 14.16
CA LEU A 187 16.52 -8.36 13.20
C LEU A 187 16.95 -6.89 13.31
N THR A 188 16.02 -6.01 13.70
CA THR A 188 16.31 -4.57 13.82
C THR A 188 16.85 -4.14 15.18
N HIS A 189 16.70 -4.96 16.23
CA HIS A 189 17.17 -4.61 17.58
C HIS A 189 18.47 -5.34 17.99
N GLY A 190 19.06 -6.14 17.11
CA GLY A 190 20.24 -6.96 17.41
C GLY A 190 19.95 -8.00 18.50
N GLY A 191 19.94 -9.27 18.20
CA GLY A 191 19.76 -10.32 19.19
C GLY A 191 20.88 -10.37 20.23
#